data_25855b6fff7737f45d77d60e112e1932
#
_entry.id   25855b6fff7737f45d77d60e112e1932
#
_cell.length_a   1.000
_cell.length_b   1.000
_cell.length_c   1.000
_cell.angle_alpha   90.00
_cell.angle_beta   90.00
_cell.angle_gamma   90.00
#
_symmetry.space_group_name_H-M   'P 1'
#
loop_
_entity.id
_entity.type
_entity.pdbx_description
1 polymer ?
#
loop_
_entity_poly.entity_id
_entity_poly.type
_entity_poly.pdbx_seq_one_letter_code
_entity_poly.pdbx_strand_id
1 'polypeptide(L)'
;MMYFMIFLVTMFGGLAVVFALLFGPGLAFVIDGKMMFIKLLYSRLFNGVYSPPLLALPFFIVAGEIMNQGGITKNLVKLAQAFLGHRRGGLAQVNIASSMLFAGLSGSAVADTSALGSMLIPAMERNGYTRRFAAAVTAASSVIGPIIPPSGLMILYAFVMNVSVAGLFAAGLVPGIAIGVGLMLLTSNLAKVRSFPVANEPMPWSERGKALWDGIIPMMTPVIMLGGILAGIFTPTEAAAVGAGYALIVALATRQMSFKDIPRVFTSAAISSGVILMLVGAAVSFASIVSFY
;
A
#
# COMPACT_ATOMS: atom_id res chain seq x y z
N MET A 1 -21.39 24.83 11.72
CA MET A 1 -22.36 23.72 11.44
C MET A 1 -22.80 23.65 10.00
N MET A 2 -23.11 24.78 9.32
CA MET A 2 -23.60 24.82 7.93
C MET A 2 -22.62 24.19 6.92
N TYR A 3 -21.31 24.50 6.99
CA TYR A 3 -20.26 23.92 6.13
C TYR A 3 -20.18 22.40 6.21
N PHE A 4 -20.40 21.83 7.43
CA PHE A 4 -20.39 20.38 7.61
C PHE A 4 -21.63 19.71 7.01
N MET A 5 -22.80 20.33 7.12
CA MET A 5 -24.03 19.85 6.47
C MET A 5 -23.89 19.89 4.95
N ILE A 6 -23.37 20.99 4.38
CA ILE A 6 -23.12 21.10 2.94
C ILE A 6 -22.13 20.02 2.47
N PHE A 7 -21.04 19.81 3.22
CA PHE A 7 -20.08 18.73 2.95
C PHE A 7 -20.76 17.36 2.90
N LEU A 8 -21.57 17.02 3.91
CA LEU A 8 -22.28 15.73 3.94
C LEU A 8 -23.26 15.60 2.78
N VAL A 9 -24.07 16.63 2.51
CA VAL A 9 -25.06 16.60 1.40
C VAL A 9 -24.34 16.41 0.06
N THR A 10 -23.26 17.13 -0.19
CA THR A 10 -22.51 17.01 -1.45
C THR A 10 -21.78 15.68 -1.58
N MET A 11 -21.23 15.16 -0.48
CA MET A 11 -20.57 13.86 -0.44
C MET A 11 -21.57 12.73 -0.71
N PHE A 12 -22.72 12.71 -0.05
CA PHE A 12 -23.77 11.71 -0.31
C PHE A 12 -24.47 11.93 -1.65
N GLY A 13 -24.43 13.14 -2.20
CA GLY A 13 -24.87 13.46 -3.56
C GLY A 13 -23.92 12.95 -4.66
N GLY A 14 -22.81 12.28 -4.29
CA GLY A 14 -21.87 11.67 -5.25
C GLY A 14 -20.76 12.61 -5.74
N LEU A 15 -20.60 13.78 -5.12
CA LEU A 15 -19.46 14.65 -5.43
C LEU A 15 -18.16 14.00 -4.90
N ALA A 16 -17.08 14.03 -5.70
CA ALA A 16 -15.80 13.51 -5.26
C ALA A 16 -15.35 14.21 -3.96
N VAL A 17 -14.84 13.43 -3.00
CA VAL A 17 -14.54 13.87 -1.62
C VAL A 17 -13.68 15.13 -1.57
N VAL A 18 -12.71 15.25 -2.47
CA VAL A 18 -11.82 16.44 -2.58
C VAL A 18 -12.65 17.71 -2.80
N PHE A 19 -13.58 17.65 -3.76
CA PHE A 19 -14.44 18.81 -4.06
C PHE A 19 -15.48 19.05 -2.96
N ALA A 20 -16.03 18.00 -2.35
CA ALA A 20 -16.95 18.14 -1.23
C ALA A 20 -16.30 18.84 -0.03
N LEU A 21 -15.04 18.51 0.30
CA LEU A 21 -14.25 19.13 1.35
C LEU A 21 -14.00 20.63 1.11
N LEU A 22 -13.81 21.04 -0.15
CA LEU A 22 -13.58 22.45 -0.50
C LEU A 22 -14.88 23.22 -0.70
N PHE A 23 -15.88 22.59 -1.30
CA PHE A 23 -17.17 23.21 -1.62
C PHE A 23 -18.00 23.52 -0.37
N GLY A 24 -17.97 22.63 0.65
CA GLY A 24 -18.70 22.84 1.90
C GLY A 24 -18.34 24.17 2.58
N PRO A 25 -17.06 24.39 2.93
CA PRO A 25 -16.61 25.67 3.50
C PRO A 25 -16.72 26.84 2.51
N GLY A 26 -16.37 26.62 1.24
CA GLY A 26 -16.44 27.66 0.21
C GLY A 26 -17.84 28.27 0.07
N LEU A 27 -18.86 27.42 -0.04
CA LEU A 27 -20.24 27.87 -0.15
C LEU A 27 -20.72 28.53 1.16
N ALA A 28 -20.32 27.97 2.32
CA ALA A 28 -20.66 28.58 3.60
C ALA A 28 -20.10 30.01 3.72
N PHE A 29 -18.86 30.26 3.28
CA PHE A 29 -18.26 31.60 3.28
C PHE A 29 -18.98 32.58 2.34
N VAL A 30 -19.47 32.10 1.20
CA VAL A 30 -20.29 32.93 0.29
C VAL A 30 -21.59 33.32 0.95
N ILE A 31 -22.30 32.37 1.57
CA ILE A 31 -23.57 32.60 2.25
C ILE A 31 -23.41 33.56 3.44
N ASP A 32 -22.32 33.41 4.22
CA ASP A 32 -22.01 34.26 5.37
C ASP A 32 -21.45 35.66 4.98
N GLY A 33 -21.27 35.94 3.69
CA GLY A 33 -20.64 37.18 3.21
C GLY A 33 -19.15 37.31 3.50
N LYS A 34 -18.48 36.25 3.92
CA LYS A 34 -17.07 36.21 4.37
C LYS A 34 -16.12 35.85 3.22
N MET A 35 -16.24 36.50 2.07
CA MET A 35 -15.47 36.22 0.85
C MET A 35 -13.93 36.22 1.05
N MET A 36 -13.43 36.98 2.02
CA MET A 36 -12.00 37.07 2.33
C MET A 36 -11.43 35.70 2.76
N PHE A 37 -12.22 34.85 3.40
CA PHE A 37 -11.81 33.52 3.85
C PHE A 37 -11.67 32.50 2.72
N ILE A 38 -12.19 32.78 1.53
CA ILE A 38 -11.96 31.94 0.34
C ILE A 38 -10.47 31.94 -0.03
N LYS A 39 -9.78 33.08 0.08
CA LYS A 39 -8.32 33.15 -0.14
C LYS A 39 -7.55 32.29 0.88
N LEU A 40 -8.03 32.25 2.13
CA LEU A 40 -7.44 31.41 3.16
C LEU A 40 -7.59 29.92 2.83
N LEU A 41 -8.74 29.52 2.28
CA LEU A 41 -9.01 28.15 1.87
C LEU A 41 -7.99 27.66 0.84
N TYR A 42 -7.72 28.46 -0.20
CA TYR A 42 -6.69 28.15 -1.21
C TYR A 42 -5.28 28.14 -0.63
N SER A 43 -4.95 29.12 0.21
CA SER A 43 -3.65 29.18 0.88
C SER A 43 -3.39 27.96 1.75
N ARG A 44 -4.39 27.49 2.50
CA ARG A 44 -4.30 26.29 3.35
C ARG A 44 -4.23 25.01 2.53
N LEU A 45 -4.93 24.93 1.42
CA LEU A 45 -4.83 23.79 0.49
C LEU A 45 -3.40 23.64 -0.04
N PHE A 46 -2.78 24.74 -0.47
CA PHE A 46 -1.42 24.71 -1.02
C PHE A 46 -0.37 24.46 0.05
N ASN A 47 -0.45 25.19 1.17
CA ASN A 47 0.50 25.02 2.28
C ASN A 47 0.33 23.70 3.01
N GLY A 48 -0.86 23.11 2.98
CA GLY A 48 -1.16 21.82 3.59
C GLY A 48 -0.43 20.64 2.94
N VAL A 49 0.03 20.78 1.68
CA VAL A 49 0.83 19.76 1.01
C VAL A 49 2.33 20.08 1.01
N TYR A 50 2.71 21.28 1.41
CA TYR A 50 4.11 21.70 1.48
C TYR A 50 4.75 21.24 2.78
N SER A 51 5.07 19.93 2.85
CA SER A 51 5.70 19.33 4.02
C SER A 51 6.71 18.26 3.61
N PRO A 52 7.93 18.26 4.21
CA PRO A 52 8.97 17.29 3.87
C PRO A 52 8.54 15.82 3.98
N PRO A 53 7.79 15.37 5.00
CA PRO A 53 7.30 14.01 5.04
C PRO A 53 6.39 13.62 3.87
N LEU A 54 5.59 14.56 3.35
CA LEU A 54 4.71 14.28 2.21
C LEU A 54 5.46 14.12 0.90
N LEU A 55 6.67 14.68 0.76
CA LEU A 55 7.54 14.45 -0.40
C LEU A 55 7.99 12.98 -0.51
N ALA A 56 7.99 12.24 0.58
CA ALA A 56 8.27 10.81 0.56
C ALA A 56 7.22 10.01 -0.23
N LEU A 57 5.93 10.43 -0.18
CA LEU A 57 4.82 9.69 -0.79
C LEU A 57 4.98 9.42 -2.28
N PRO A 58 5.28 10.41 -3.15
CA PRO A 58 5.51 10.16 -4.57
C PRO A 58 6.59 9.12 -4.83
N PHE A 59 7.71 9.16 -4.09
CA PHE A 59 8.80 8.20 -4.26
C PHE A 59 8.41 6.79 -3.79
N PHE A 60 7.67 6.67 -2.68
CA PHE A 60 7.13 5.39 -2.23
C PHE A 60 6.17 4.79 -3.25
N ILE A 61 5.29 5.63 -3.84
CA ILE A 61 4.34 5.20 -4.87
C ILE A 61 5.08 4.77 -6.13
N VAL A 62 6.11 5.53 -6.56
CA VAL A 62 6.97 5.15 -7.69
C VAL A 62 7.66 3.82 -7.43
N ALA A 63 8.25 3.62 -6.25
CA ALA A 63 8.88 2.35 -5.89
C ALA A 63 7.89 1.19 -5.96
N GLY A 64 6.71 1.34 -5.37
CA GLY A 64 5.65 0.33 -5.41
C GLY A 64 5.15 0.03 -6.82
N GLU A 65 5.00 1.06 -7.66
CA GLU A 65 4.55 0.91 -9.06
C GLU A 65 5.60 0.20 -9.93
N ILE A 66 6.89 0.55 -9.77
CA ILE A 66 8.00 -0.15 -10.44
C ILE A 66 7.98 -1.64 -10.08
N MET A 67 7.82 -1.95 -8.80
CA MET A 67 7.84 -3.32 -8.31
C MET A 67 6.61 -4.11 -8.78
N ASN A 68 5.45 -3.47 -8.84
CA ASN A 68 4.22 -4.10 -9.31
C ASN A 68 4.27 -4.39 -10.82
N GLN A 69 4.64 -3.42 -11.64
CA GLN A 69 4.75 -3.59 -13.09
C GLN A 69 5.97 -4.43 -13.49
N GLY A 70 7.05 -4.38 -12.72
CA GLY A 70 8.26 -5.18 -12.90
C GLY A 70 8.09 -6.69 -12.67
N GLY A 71 6.87 -7.20 -12.44
CA GLY A 71 6.63 -8.64 -12.30
C GLY A 71 7.20 -9.27 -11.02
N ILE A 72 7.66 -8.46 -10.09
CA ILE A 72 8.27 -8.87 -8.81
C ILE A 72 7.25 -9.66 -7.97
N THR A 73 5.97 -9.31 -8.06
CA THR A 73 4.86 -10.02 -7.41
C THR A 73 4.89 -11.53 -7.72
N LYS A 74 5.21 -11.91 -8.97
CA LYS A 74 5.33 -13.33 -9.36
C LYS A 74 6.46 -14.04 -8.63
N ASN A 75 7.59 -13.38 -8.43
CA ASN A 75 8.74 -13.95 -7.73
C ASN A 75 8.45 -14.15 -6.25
N LEU A 76 7.75 -13.21 -5.61
CA LEU A 76 7.31 -13.34 -4.21
C LEU A 76 6.31 -14.48 -4.02
N VAL A 77 5.37 -14.63 -4.94
CA VAL A 77 4.43 -15.76 -4.93
C VAL A 77 5.17 -17.09 -5.12
N LYS A 78 6.13 -17.17 -6.04
CA LYS A 78 6.98 -18.36 -6.21
C LYS A 78 7.79 -18.67 -4.96
N LEU A 79 8.36 -17.64 -4.32
CA LEU A 79 9.08 -17.78 -3.06
C LEU A 79 8.18 -18.35 -1.98
N ALA A 80 7.02 -17.78 -1.73
CA ALA A 80 6.05 -18.29 -0.76
C ALA A 80 5.61 -19.71 -1.10
N GLN A 81 5.38 -20.02 -2.38
CA GLN A 81 4.98 -21.33 -2.85
C GLN A 81 6.07 -22.40 -2.64
N ALA A 82 7.33 -22.05 -2.80
CA ALA A 82 8.47 -22.96 -2.59
C ALA A 82 8.54 -23.51 -1.15
N PHE A 83 8.13 -22.69 -0.17
CA PHE A 83 8.21 -23.07 1.24
C PHE A 83 6.87 -23.53 1.83
N LEU A 84 5.75 -23.02 1.36
CA LEU A 84 4.44 -23.24 1.95
C LEU A 84 3.46 -24.03 1.07
N GLY A 85 3.71 -24.08 -0.24
CA GLY A 85 2.78 -24.63 -1.23
C GLY A 85 2.45 -26.11 -1.05
N HIS A 86 3.37 -26.92 -0.52
CA HIS A 86 3.25 -28.37 -0.35
C HIS A 86 2.39 -28.78 0.86
N ARG A 87 2.01 -27.84 1.73
CA ARG A 87 1.23 -28.14 2.94
C ARG A 87 -0.27 -28.21 2.63
N ARG A 88 -1.05 -28.88 3.48
CA ARG A 88 -2.51 -28.85 3.42
C ARG A 88 -2.99 -27.40 3.59
N GLY A 89 -3.80 -26.93 2.64
CA GLY A 89 -4.16 -25.51 2.57
C GLY A 89 -3.04 -24.60 2.09
N GLY A 90 -2.01 -25.17 1.45
CA GLY A 90 -0.75 -24.48 1.09
C GLY A 90 -0.97 -23.22 0.25
N LEU A 91 -1.87 -23.24 -0.74
CA LEU A 91 -2.13 -22.03 -1.56
C LEU A 91 -2.76 -20.88 -0.76
N ALA A 92 -3.55 -21.17 0.27
CA ALA A 92 -4.06 -20.12 1.15
C ALA A 92 -2.94 -19.55 2.04
N GLN A 93 -2.02 -20.41 2.52
CA GLN A 93 -0.81 -19.97 3.22
C GLN A 93 0.11 -19.13 2.32
N VAL A 94 0.27 -19.56 1.05
CA VAL A 94 1.01 -18.81 0.04
C VAL A 94 0.39 -17.43 -0.18
N ASN A 95 -0.92 -17.33 -0.24
CA ASN A 95 -1.62 -16.05 -0.40
C ASN A 95 -1.29 -15.08 0.76
N ILE A 96 -1.44 -15.53 2.00
CA ILE A 96 -1.14 -14.72 3.18
C ILE A 96 0.35 -14.33 3.24
N ALA A 97 1.25 -15.29 3.04
CA ALA A 97 2.69 -15.02 3.04
C ALA A 97 3.09 -14.06 1.92
N SER A 98 2.52 -14.22 0.72
CA SER A 98 2.75 -13.29 -0.39
C SER A 98 2.25 -11.88 -0.06
N SER A 99 1.09 -11.73 0.59
CA SER A 99 0.60 -10.43 1.05
C SER A 99 1.55 -9.82 2.09
N MET A 100 2.08 -10.60 3.04
CA MET A 100 3.07 -10.11 4.01
C MET A 100 4.35 -9.61 3.33
N LEU A 101 4.86 -10.36 2.35
CA LEU A 101 6.06 -9.98 1.60
C LEU A 101 5.80 -8.77 0.69
N PHE A 102 4.62 -8.72 0.07
CA PHE A 102 4.23 -7.64 -0.84
C PHE A 102 3.84 -6.36 -0.10
N ALA A 103 3.40 -6.45 1.15
CA ALA A 103 3.02 -5.32 2.00
C ALA A 103 4.13 -4.28 2.09
N GLY A 104 5.37 -4.71 2.38
CA GLY A 104 6.54 -3.82 2.44
C GLY A 104 6.95 -3.18 1.10
N LEU A 105 6.28 -3.53 0.01
CA LEU A 105 6.55 -3.04 -1.34
C LEU A 105 5.45 -2.08 -1.83
N SER A 106 4.19 -2.46 -1.68
CA SER A 106 3.04 -1.70 -2.19
C SER A 106 2.47 -0.72 -1.16
N GLY A 107 2.49 -1.08 0.12
CA GLY A 107 1.89 -0.31 1.20
C GLY A 107 0.38 -0.06 1.03
N SER A 108 -0.29 -0.77 0.12
CA SER A 108 -1.68 -0.54 -0.30
C SER A 108 -2.48 -1.82 -0.34
N ALA A 109 -3.55 -1.91 0.47
CA ALA A 109 -4.47 -3.06 0.47
C ALA A 109 -5.16 -3.25 -0.89
N VAL A 110 -5.47 -2.18 -1.60
CA VAL A 110 -6.13 -2.24 -2.92
C VAL A 110 -5.17 -2.79 -3.98
N ALA A 111 -3.92 -2.32 -3.99
CA ALA A 111 -2.90 -2.84 -4.89
C ALA A 111 -2.61 -4.31 -4.62
N ASP A 112 -2.53 -4.70 -3.35
CA ASP A 112 -2.33 -6.07 -2.89
C ASP A 112 -3.46 -7.00 -3.35
N THR A 113 -4.70 -6.61 -3.06
CA THR A 113 -5.89 -7.36 -3.48
C THR A 113 -5.96 -7.51 -5.00
N SER A 114 -5.63 -6.47 -5.76
CA SER A 114 -5.65 -6.50 -7.23
C SER A 114 -4.54 -7.38 -7.80
N ALA A 115 -3.30 -7.19 -7.35
CA ALA A 115 -2.14 -7.91 -7.87
C ALA A 115 -2.17 -9.40 -7.48
N LEU A 116 -2.27 -9.71 -6.19
CA LEU A 116 -2.28 -11.09 -5.71
C LEU A 116 -3.60 -11.79 -6.00
N GLY A 117 -4.73 -11.07 -5.89
CA GLY A 117 -6.05 -11.63 -6.15
C GLY A 117 -6.22 -12.08 -7.60
N SER A 118 -5.76 -11.30 -8.57
CA SER A 118 -5.81 -11.68 -10.00
C SER A 118 -5.03 -12.95 -10.31
N MET A 119 -3.98 -13.24 -9.55
CA MET A 119 -3.13 -14.43 -9.74
C MET A 119 -3.59 -15.62 -8.89
N LEU A 120 -3.82 -15.38 -7.59
CA LEU A 120 -4.00 -16.44 -6.61
C LEU A 120 -5.45 -16.93 -6.52
N ILE A 121 -6.45 -16.08 -6.73
CA ILE A 121 -7.85 -16.54 -6.71
C ILE A 121 -8.11 -17.60 -7.79
N PRO A 122 -7.77 -17.38 -9.08
CA PRO A 122 -7.94 -18.43 -10.10
C PRO A 122 -7.05 -19.66 -9.85
N ALA A 123 -5.85 -19.48 -9.30
CA ALA A 123 -4.97 -20.58 -8.96
C ALA A 123 -5.55 -21.44 -7.83
N MET A 124 -6.12 -20.83 -6.80
CA MET A 124 -6.80 -21.54 -5.73
C MET A 124 -8.03 -22.27 -6.22
N GLU A 125 -8.85 -21.65 -7.07
CA GLU A 125 -10.04 -22.31 -7.66
C GLU A 125 -9.66 -23.58 -8.43
N ARG A 126 -8.63 -23.49 -9.29
CA ARG A 126 -8.13 -24.67 -10.05
C ARG A 126 -7.62 -25.79 -9.15
N ASN A 127 -7.21 -25.46 -7.94
CA ASN A 127 -6.74 -26.42 -6.94
C ASN A 127 -7.81 -26.81 -5.91
N GLY A 128 -9.10 -26.62 -6.23
CA GLY A 128 -10.22 -27.14 -5.45
C GLY A 128 -10.70 -26.26 -4.28
N TYR A 129 -10.24 -25.02 -4.19
CA TYR A 129 -10.80 -24.07 -3.23
C TYR A 129 -12.05 -23.39 -3.82
N THR A 130 -13.00 -23.04 -2.96
CA THR A 130 -14.13 -22.23 -3.41
C THR A 130 -13.67 -20.79 -3.68
N ARG A 131 -14.20 -20.17 -4.75
CA ARG A 131 -13.91 -18.77 -5.09
C ARG A 131 -14.18 -17.81 -3.93
N ARG A 132 -15.26 -18.07 -3.16
CA ARG A 132 -15.60 -17.28 -1.97
C ARG A 132 -14.50 -17.32 -0.91
N PHE A 133 -13.94 -18.50 -0.65
CA PHE A 133 -12.85 -18.64 0.31
C PHE A 133 -11.57 -17.99 -0.20
N ALA A 134 -11.21 -18.19 -1.47
CA ALA A 134 -10.04 -17.59 -2.08
C ALA A 134 -10.12 -16.06 -2.03
N ALA A 135 -11.27 -15.48 -2.39
CA ALA A 135 -11.49 -14.03 -2.32
C ALA A 135 -11.44 -13.51 -0.88
N ALA A 136 -12.04 -14.24 0.08
CA ALA A 136 -12.03 -13.84 1.48
C ALA A 136 -10.61 -13.85 2.09
N VAL A 137 -9.79 -14.87 1.80
CA VAL A 137 -8.40 -14.94 2.26
C VAL A 137 -7.58 -13.80 1.65
N THR A 138 -7.72 -13.56 0.34
CA THR A 138 -7.02 -12.46 -0.34
C THR A 138 -7.40 -11.10 0.26
N ALA A 139 -8.68 -10.84 0.45
CA ALA A 139 -9.14 -9.59 1.05
C ALA A 139 -8.65 -9.41 2.50
N ALA A 140 -8.71 -10.47 3.31
CA ALA A 140 -8.25 -10.44 4.69
C ALA A 140 -6.73 -10.23 4.78
N SER A 141 -5.94 -10.91 3.94
CA SER A 141 -4.47 -10.76 3.95
C SER A 141 -4.00 -9.41 3.40
N SER A 142 -4.73 -8.83 2.45
CA SER A 142 -4.39 -7.53 1.88
C SER A 142 -4.47 -6.37 2.89
N VAL A 143 -5.22 -6.53 3.99
CA VAL A 143 -5.25 -5.54 5.09
C VAL A 143 -3.88 -5.37 5.74
N ILE A 144 -2.99 -6.36 5.62
CA ILE A 144 -1.61 -6.29 6.11
C ILE A 144 -0.80 -5.23 5.35
N GLY A 145 -1.12 -4.98 4.07
CA GLY A 145 -0.40 -4.05 3.20
C GLY A 145 -0.16 -2.67 3.81
N PRO A 146 -1.18 -1.94 4.26
CA PRO A 146 -1.02 -0.65 4.90
C PRO A 146 -0.34 -0.69 6.29
N ILE A 147 -0.26 -1.86 6.93
CA ILE A 147 0.22 -2.01 8.32
C ILE A 147 1.71 -2.36 8.37
N ILE A 148 2.19 -3.24 7.47
CA ILE A 148 3.63 -3.53 7.39
C ILE A 148 4.35 -2.40 6.66
N PRO A 149 5.35 -1.75 7.29
CA PRO A 149 6.10 -0.68 6.64
C PRO A 149 7.05 -1.21 5.54
N PRO A 150 7.42 -0.34 4.57
CA PRO A 150 6.99 1.02 4.41
C PRO A 150 5.59 1.16 3.81
N SER A 151 4.79 2.11 4.32
CA SER A 151 3.41 2.32 3.91
C SER A 151 3.11 3.81 3.71
N GLY A 152 2.53 4.16 2.56
CA GLY A 152 2.11 5.52 2.25
C GLY A 152 1.04 6.04 3.23
N LEU A 153 0.12 5.18 3.68
CA LEU A 153 -0.90 5.56 4.66
C LEU A 153 -0.30 5.88 6.03
N MET A 154 0.76 5.17 6.46
CA MET A 154 1.48 5.51 7.69
C MET A 154 2.18 6.87 7.60
N ILE A 155 2.72 7.23 6.44
CA ILE A 155 3.32 8.55 6.22
C ILE A 155 2.26 9.64 6.35
N LEU A 156 1.10 9.45 5.72
CA LEU A 156 -0.04 10.36 5.84
C LEU A 156 -0.49 10.50 7.29
N TYR A 157 -0.64 9.38 7.99
CA TYR A 157 -1.02 9.38 9.39
C TYR A 157 0.02 10.14 10.25
N ALA A 158 1.30 9.85 10.04
CA ALA A 158 2.38 10.51 10.75
C ALA A 158 2.38 12.03 10.52
N PHE A 159 2.11 12.46 9.28
CA PHE A 159 1.97 13.87 8.95
C PHE A 159 0.78 14.53 9.67
N VAL A 160 -0.42 13.91 9.59
CA VAL A 160 -1.65 14.49 10.19
C VAL A 160 -1.55 14.52 11.71
N MET A 161 -1.00 13.49 12.32
CA MET A 161 -0.88 13.36 13.79
C MET A 161 0.40 14.00 14.33
N ASN A 162 1.26 14.54 13.47
CA ASN A 162 2.55 15.14 13.82
C ASN A 162 3.44 14.21 14.68
N VAL A 163 3.50 12.93 14.27
CA VAL A 163 4.34 11.90 14.93
C VAL A 163 5.46 11.44 14.01
N SER A 164 6.49 10.79 14.57
CA SER A 164 7.64 10.30 13.83
C SER A 164 7.23 9.18 12.85
N VAL A 165 7.57 9.35 11.57
CA VAL A 165 7.39 8.31 10.53
C VAL A 165 8.18 7.06 10.89
N ALA A 166 9.44 7.21 11.33
CA ALA A 166 10.30 6.11 11.75
C ALA A 166 9.68 5.34 12.94
N GLY A 167 9.20 6.08 13.95
CA GLY A 167 8.52 5.49 15.11
C GLY A 167 7.25 4.74 14.72
N LEU A 168 6.46 5.29 13.79
CA LEU A 168 5.24 4.64 13.30
C LEU A 168 5.56 3.37 12.49
N PHE A 169 6.60 3.40 11.68
CA PHE A 169 7.07 2.22 10.94
C PHE A 169 7.54 1.12 11.89
N ALA A 170 8.34 1.47 12.90
CA ALA A 170 8.77 0.49 13.92
C ALA A 170 7.57 -0.12 14.65
N ALA A 171 6.58 0.71 15.02
CA ALA A 171 5.38 0.26 15.72
C ALA A 171 4.48 -0.64 14.86
N GLY A 172 4.41 -0.42 13.54
CA GLY A 172 3.55 -1.18 12.62
C GLY A 172 4.07 -2.59 12.30
N LEU A 173 5.37 -2.83 12.45
CA LEU A 173 5.99 -4.10 12.06
C LEU A 173 5.44 -5.28 12.87
N VAL A 174 5.38 -5.14 14.20
CA VAL A 174 4.93 -6.20 15.10
C VAL A 174 3.44 -6.53 14.91
N PRO A 175 2.51 -5.57 14.90
CA PRO A 175 1.10 -5.86 14.63
C PRO A 175 0.87 -6.47 13.24
N GLY A 176 1.57 -5.97 12.21
CA GLY A 176 1.44 -6.49 10.84
C GLY A 176 1.85 -7.96 10.74
N ILE A 177 2.99 -8.32 11.33
CA ILE A 177 3.44 -9.72 11.41
C ILE A 177 2.46 -10.56 12.24
N ALA A 178 1.98 -10.04 13.37
CA ALA A 178 1.04 -10.74 14.24
C ALA A 178 -0.28 -11.07 13.52
N ILE A 179 -0.82 -10.12 12.74
CA ILE A 179 -2.02 -10.34 11.91
C ILE A 179 -1.74 -11.43 10.86
N GLY A 180 -0.61 -11.34 10.15
CA GLY A 180 -0.23 -12.34 9.15
C GLY A 180 -0.11 -13.75 9.74
N VAL A 181 0.61 -13.89 10.85
CA VAL A 181 0.75 -15.16 11.56
C VAL A 181 -0.61 -15.67 12.08
N GLY A 182 -1.43 -14.78 12.64
CA GLY A 182 -2.79 -15.10 13.09
C GLY A 182 -3.66 -15.65 11.95
N LEU A 183 -3.64 -15.00 10.78
CA LEU A 183 -4.35 -15.49 9.59
C LEU A 183 -3.79 -16.83 9.09
N MET A 184 -2.48 -17.03 9.14
CA MET A 184 -1.86 -18.31 8.78
C MET A 184 -2.29 -19.42 9.72
N LEU A 185 -2.33 -19.19 11.03
CA LEU A 185 -2.80 -20.15 12.03
C LEU A 185 -4.28 -20.47 11.85
N LEU A 186 -5.12 -19.45 11.66
CA LEU A 186 -6.55 -19.63 11.40
C LEU A 186 -6.77 -20.48 10.14
N THR A 187 -6.09 -20.13 9.04
CA THR A 187 -6.20 -20.83 7.76
C THR A 187 -5.69 -22.27 7.86
N SER A 188 -4.61 -22.52 8.63
CA SER A 188 -4.11 -23.87 8.90
C SER A 188 -5.13 -24.73 9.63
N ASN A 189 -5.82 -24.17 10.62
CA ASN A 189 -6.89 -24.88 11.34
C ASN A 189 -8.11 -25.14 10.43
N LEU A 190 -8.53 -24.15 9.64
CA LEU A 190 -9.60 -24.30 8.65
C LEU A 190 -9.26 -25.37 7.61
N ALA A 191 -7.99 -25.46 7.20
CA ALA A 191 -7.54 -26.46 6.22
C ALA A 191 -7.70 -27.90 6.75
N LYS A 192 -7.56 -28.13 8.06
CA LYS A 192 -7.81 -29.42 8.69
C LYS A 192 -9.30 -29.74 8.73
N VAL A 193 -10.11 -28.76 9.22
CA VAL A 193 -11.56 -28.96 9.41
C VAL A 193 -12.29 -29.11 8.07
N ARG A 194 -11.93 -28.31 7.06
CA ARG A 194 -12.59 -28.31 5.75
C ARG A 194 -11.94 -29.24 4.73
N SER A 195 -10.96 -30.06 5.15
CA SER A 195 -10.25 -31.00 4.28
C SER A 195 -9.74 -30.35 2.97
N PHE A 196 -9.11 -29.18 3.09
CA PHE A 196 -8.56 -28.50 1.92
C PHE A 196 -7.56 -29.38 1.17
N PRO A 197 -7.46 -29.24 -0.14
CA PRO A 197 -6.57 -30.03 -0.97
C PRO A 197 -5.12 -29.84 -0.53
N VAL A 198 -4.38 -30.93 -0.59
CA VAL A 198 -2.92 -30.89 -0.49
C VAL A 198 -2.42 -30.67 -1.90
N ALA A 199 -1.86 -29.51 -2.17
CA ALA A 199 -1.32 -29.21 -3.49
C ALA A 199 0.14 -29.62 -3.54
N ASN A 200 0.48 -30.40 -4.54
CA ASN A 200 1.82 -30.70 -5.07
C ASN A 200 2.84 -31.30 -4.10
N GLU A 201 3.75 -32.06 -4.71
CA GLU A 201 4.99 -32.52 -4.07
C GLU A 201 5.85 -31.33 -3.61
N PRO A 202 6.65 -31.49 -2.54
CA PRO A 202 7.60 -30.48 -2.11
C PRO A 202 8.55 -30.12 -3.25
N MET A 203 8.67 -28.82 -3.55
CA MET A 203 9.62 -28.31 -4.54
C MET A 203 11.05 -28.75 -4.19
N PRO A 204 11.87 -29.24 -5.15
CA PRO A 204 13.23 -29.66 -4.90
C PRO A 204 14.09 -28.51 -4.38
N TRP A 205 15.11 -28.82 -3.56
CA TRP A 205 15.96 -27.81 -2.92
C TRP A 205 16.67 -26.86 -3.89
N SER A 206 17.04 -27.36 -5.09
CA SER A 206 17.64 -26.54 -6.15
C SER A 206 16.70 -25.42 -6.62
N GLU A 207 15.41 -25.73 -6.79
CA GLU A 207 14.39 -24.77 -7.20
C GLU A 207 14.01 -23.81 -6.06
N ARG A 208 14.04 -24.30 -4.79
CA ARG A 208 13.86 -23.43 -3.62
C ARG A 208 14.97 -22.41 -3.51
N GLY A 209 16.22 -22.81 -3.74
CA GLY A 209 17.37 -21.91 -3.76
C GLY A 209 17.24 -20.84 -4.84
N LYS A 210 16.79 -21.22 -6.04
CA LYS A 210 16.52 -20.27 -7.12
C LYS A 210 15.37 -19.31 -6.77
N ALA A 211 14.25 -19.83 -6.26
CA ALA A 211 13.13 -19.01 -5.84
C ALA A 211 13.51 -18.02 -4.72
N LEU A 212 14.39 -18.44 -3.79
CA LEU A 212 14.93 -17.58 -2.74
C LEU A 212 15.77 -16.46 -3.35
N TRP A 213 16.68 -16.78 -4.27
CA TRP A 213 17.54 -15.79 -4.92
C TRP A 213 16.72 -14.77 -5.73
N ASP A 214 15.77 -15.26 -6.53
CA ASP A 214 14.89 -14.42 -7.35
C ASP A 214 13.95 -13.54 -6.50
N GLY A 215 13.63 -13.96 -5.27
CA GLY A 215 12.78 -13.22 -4.33
C GLY A 215 13.54 -12.25 -3.42
N ILE A 216 14.78 -12.59 -3.01
CA ILE A 216 15.60 -11.75 -2.10
C ILE A 216 15.95 -10.41 -2.74
N ILE A 217 16.34 -10.40 -4.01
CA ILE A 217 16.76 -9.18 -4.70
C ILE A 217 15.66 -8.10 -4.62
N PRO A 218 14.42 -8.37 -5.01
CA PRO A 218 13.33 -7.40 -4.84
C PRO A 218 13.05 -7.03 -3.38
N MET A 219 13.13 -8.00 -2.47
CA MET A 219 12.89 -7.78 -1.05
C MET A 219 13.93 -6.87 -0.38
N MET A 220 15.08 -6.67 -1.00
CA MET A 220 16.05 -5.68 -0.50
C MET A 220 15.52 -4.25 -0.58
N THR A 221 14.54 -3.95 -1.45
CA THR A 221 13.93 -2.60 -1.51
C THR A 221 13.36 -2.16 -0.16
N PRO A 222 12.37 -2.86 0.44
CA PRO A 222 11.86 -2.47 1.75
C PRO A 222 12.92 -2.59 2.86
N VAL A 223 13.87 -3.52 2.75
CA VAL A 223 14.96 -3.66 3.73
C VAL A 223 15.87 -2.43 3.71
N ILE A 224 16.24 -1.92 2.53
CA ILE A 224 17.04 -0.70 2.37
C ILE A 224 16.28 0.51 2.91
N MET A 225 15.02 0.64 2.53
CA MET A 225 14.19 1.77 2.94
C MET A 225 13.97 1.78 4.46
N LEU A 226 13.43 0.69 4.99
CA LEU A 226 13.11 0.59 6.41
C LEU A 226 14.36 0.56 7.28
N GLY A 227 15.36 -0.24 6.88
CA GLY A 227 16.62 -0.33 7.58
C GLY A 227 17.37 0.99 7.65
N GLY A 228 17.40 1.74 6.52
CA GLY A 228 18.03 3.05 6.47
C GLY A 228 17.33 4.09 7.33
N ILE A 229 15.98 4.06 7.40
CA ILE A 229 15.19 4.94 8.25
C ILE A 229 15.39 4.58 9.74
N LEU A 230 15.29 3.32 10.11
CA LEU A 230 15.40 2.87 11.50
C LEU A 230 16.82 3.02 12.05
N ALA A 231 17.83 2.87 11.20
CA ALA A 231 19.22 3.13 11.56
C ALA A 231 19.58 4.63 11.63
N GLY A 232 18.64 5.52 11.26
CA GLY A 232 18.89 6.97 11.23
C GLY A 232 19.84 7.44 10.13
N ILE A 233 20.11 6.59 9.12
CA ILE A 233 21.01 6.91 7.99
C ILE A 233 20.26 7.81 6.98
N PHE A 234 18.97 7.54 6.76
CA PHE A 234 18.13 8.26 5.81
C PHE A 234 16.90 8.85 6.47
N THR A 235 16.51 10.03 6.02
CA THR A 235 15.16 10.54 6.23
C THR A 235 14.15 9.69 5.44
N PRO A 236 12.85 9.69 5.77
CA PRO A 236 11.84 8.96 5.01
C PRO A 236 11.84 9.31 3.51
N THR A 237 12.09 10.57 3.16
CA THR A 237 12.13 11.02 1.77
C THR A 237 13.35 10.49 1.02
N GLU A 238 14.54 10.55 1.63
CA GLU A 238 15.76 9.99 1.07
C GLU A 238 15.67 8.47 0.91
N ALA A 239 15.17 7.77 1.93
CA ALA A 239 14.95 6.33 1.87
C ALA A 239 14.00 5.94 0.73
N ALA A 240 12.91 6.69 0.54
CA ALA A 240 11.97 6.46 -0.54
C ALA A 240 12.61 6.67 -1.92
N ALA A 241 13.42 7.72 -2.09
CA ALA A 241 14.14 8.00 -3.34
C ALA A 241 15.18 6.91 -3.64
N VAL A 242 15.97 6.50 -2.63
CA VAL A 242 16.96 5.41 -2.76
C VAL A 242 16.25 4.09 -3.08
N GLY A 243 15.14 3.78 -2.39
CA GLY A 243 14.35 2.58 -2.65
C GLY A 243 13.75 2.55 -4.06
N ALA A 244 13.21 3.68 -4.54
CA ALA A 244 12.71 3.79 -5.90
C ALA A 244 13.83 3.61 -6.95
N GLY A 245 15.00 4.21 -6.71
CA GLY A 245 16.18 4.04 -7.56
C GLY A 245 16.65 2.58 -7.59
N TYR A 246 16.73 1.94 -6.43
CA TYR A 246 17.09 0.51 -6.34
C TYR A 246 16.08 -0.38 -7.07
N ALA A 247 14.76 -0.16 -6.84
CA ALA A 247 13.71 -0.91 -7.52
C ALA A 247 13.80 -0.77 -9.05
N LEU A 248 14.09 0.44 -9.54
CA LEU A 248 14.26 0.71 -10.97
C LEU A 248 15.47 -0.04 -11.55
N ILE A 249 16.62 0.03 -10.88
CA ILE A 249 17.82 -0.67 -11.28
C ILE A 249 17.57 -2.19 -11.34
N VAL A 250 16.96 -2.75 -10.31
CA VAL A 250 16.63 -4.19 -10.25
C VAL A 250 15.67 -4.58 -11.36
N ALA A 251 14.58 -3.83 -11.57
CA ALA A 251 13.59 -4.13 -12.60
C ALA A 251 14.18 -4.12 -14.03
N LEU A 252 15.10 -3.19 -14.30
CA LEU A 252 15.80 -3.10 -15.59
C LEU A 252 16.89 -4.19 -15.72
N ALA A 253 17.70 -4.41 -14.69
CA ALA A 253 18.77 -5.40 -14.71
C ALA A 253 18.24 -6.84 -14.84
N THR A 254 17.13 -7.14 -14.20
CA THR A 254 16.46 -8.45 -14.31
C THR A 254 15.60 -8.59 -15.56
N ARG A 255 15.58 -7.57 -16.43
CA ARG A 255 14.79 -7.51 -17.65
C ARG A 255 13.26 -7.75 -17.43
N GLN A 256 12.78 -7.45 -16.24
CA GLN A 256 11.37 -7.55 -15.90
C GLN A 256 10.60 -6.30 -16.38
N MET A 257 11.31 -5.19 -16.61
CA MET A 257 10.79 -3.95 -17.14
C MET A 257 11.69 -3.43 -18.27
N SER A 258 11.08 -2.83 -19.30
CA SER A 258 11.81 -2.17 -20.38
C SER A 258 11.88 -0.66 -20.15
N PHE A 259 12.88 0.00 -20.73
CA PHE A 259 12.95 1.46 -20.75
C PHE A 259 11.69 2.13 -21.29
N LYS A 260 10.96 1.45 -22.19
CA LYS A 260 9.68 1.94 -22.76
C LYS A 260 8.55 1.99 -21.72
N ASP A 261 8.64 1.21 -20.65
CA ASP A 261 7.63 1.13 -19.60
C ASP A 261 7.79 2.26 -18.55
N ILE A 262 8.99 2.86 -18.46
CA ILE A 262 9.32 3.90 -17.49
C ILE A 262 8.31 5.08 -17.52
N PRO A 263 8.00 5.70 -18.69
CA PRO A 263 7.04 6.79 -18.71
C PRO A 263 5.67 6.41 -18.18
N ARG A 264 5.21 5.19 -18.45
CA ARG A 264 3.93 4.68 -17.97
C ARG A 264 3.92 4.52 -16.45
N VAL A 265 4.99 3.97 -15.87
CA VAL A 265 5.15 3.82 -14.40
C VAL A 265 5.13 5.18 -13.71
N PHE A 266 5.92 6.11 -14.21
CA PHE A 266 5.99 7.47 -13.63
C PHE A 266 4.68 8.24 -13.79
N THR A 267 3.98 8.08 -14.92
CA THR A 267 2.66 8.71 -15.12
C THR A 267 1.64 8.13 -14.15
N SER A 268 1.58 6.81 -13.98
CA SER A 268 0.68 6.14 -13.01
C SER A 268 0.97 6.60 -11.58
N ALA A 269 2.24 6.65 -11.20
CA ALA A 269 2.66 7.11 -9.88
C ALA A 269 2.36 8.60 -9.67
N ALA A 270 2.57 9.44 -10.68
CA ALA A 270 2.27 10.87 -10.60
C ALA A 270 0.76 11.13 -10.42
N ILE A 271 -0.09 10.42 -11.17
CA ILE A 271 -1.55 10.52 -11.02
C ILE A 271 -1.96 10.09 -9.61
N SER A 272 -1.50 8.94 -9.15
CA SER A 272 -1.82 8.42 -7.81
C SER A 272 -1.34 9.37 -6.71
N SER A 273 -0.13 9.90 -6.82
CA SER A 273 0.44 10.88 -5.88
C SER A 273 -0.35 12.19 -5.88
N GLY A 274 -0.70 12.68 -7.07
CA GLY A 274 -1.48 13.92 -7.23
C GLY A 274 -2.85 13.83 -6.57
N VAL A 275 -3.56 12.70 -6.77
CA VAL A 275 -4.87 12.45 -6.14
C VAL A 275 -4.75 12.44 -4.61
N ILE A 276 -3.75 11.74 -4.07
CA ILE A 276 -3.55 11.63 -2.62
C ILE A 276 -3.17 12.99 -2.03
N LEU A 277 -2.21 13.69 -2.62
CA LEU A 277 -1.78 15.00 -2.13
C LEU A 277 -2.90 16.04 -2.21
N MET A 278 -3.70 16.03 -3.28
CA MET A 278 -4.85 16.91 -3.42
C MET A 278 -5.91 16.64 -2.34
N LEU A 279 -6.15 15.36 -2.02
CA LEU A 279 -7.06 14.97 -0.93
C LEU A 279 -6.54 15.45 0.43
N VAL A 280 -5.23 15.29 0.69
CA VAL A 280 -4.59 15.77 1.93
C VAL A 280 -4.69 17.28 2.04
N GLY A 281 -4.37 18.03 0.99
CA GLY A 281 -4.49 19.48 0.97
C GLY A 281 -5.92 19.95 1.25
N ALA A 282 -6.92 19.30 0.64
CA ALA A 282 -8.33 19.59 0.87
C ALA A 282 -8.74 19.28 2.31
N ALA A 283 -8.29 18.16 2.88
CA ALA A 283 -8.57 17.78 4.27
C ALA A 283 -7.95 18.76 5.27
N VAL A 284 -6.68 19.16 5.07
CA VAL A 284 -6.00 20.16 5.91
C VAL A 284 -6.70 21.51 5.82
N SER A 285 -7.11 21.92 4.61
CA SER A 285 -7.88 23.14 4.41
C SER A 285 -9.21 23.10 5.17
N PHE A 286 -9.97 22.00 5.03
CA PHE A 286 -11.22 21.79 5.74
C PHE A 286 -11.02 21.82 7.27
N ALA A 287 -10.04 21.05 7.79
CA ALA A 287 -9.75 20.99 9.22
C ALA A 287 -9.37 22.36 9.80
N SER A 288 -8.60 23.16 9.05
CA SER A 288 -8.25 24.52 9.50
C SER A 288 -9.48 25.44 9.64
N ILE A 289 -10.48 25.26 8.79
CA ILE A 289 -11.71 26.04 8.84
C ILE A 289 -12.59 25.60 10.02
N VAL A 290 -12.67 24.29 10.25
CA VAL A 290 -13.38 23.74 11.44
C VAL A 290 -12.81 24.29 12.76
N SER A 291 -11.52 24.55 12.81
CA SER A 291 -10.86 25.11 14.02
C SER A 291 -11.11 26.62 14.20
N PHE A 292 -11.57 27.34 13.17
CA PHE A 292 -11.90 28.79 13.25
C PHE A 292 -13.38 29.08 13.58
N TYR A 293 -14.26 28.06 13.52
CA TYR A 293 -15.70 28.14 13.80
C TYR A 293 -16.08 27.41 15.08
#